data_a4e3fbc37319a300fcd45e23f2989b1b
#
_entry.id   a4e3fbc37319a300fcd45e23f2989b1b
#
_cell.length_a   1.000
_cell.length_b   1.000
_cell.length_c   1.000
_cell.angle_alpha   90.00
_cell.angle_beta   90.00
_cell.angle_gamma   90.00
#
_symmetry.space_group_name_H-M   'P 1'
#
loop_
_entity.id
_entity.type
_entity.pdbx_description
1 polymer ?
#
loop_
_entity_poly.entity_id
_entity_poly.type
_entity_poly.pdbx_seq_one_letter_code
_entity_poly.pdbx_strand_id
1 'polypeptide(L)'
;LISQFEGSENDLIPTDNDYHQVGLIVNPTTYESPGYPANAAIYRTTTDLVVSPGFGTYSDDEYVFQGTTLENSTFSARVLSFDTATNLLYLINTRGNLSLNSPVVGETSKTTRTLLSYNTSNFVPFSGYLIFIENRAAVQRSADGIEQFRFVLGF
;
A
#
# COMPACT_ATOMS: atom_id res chain seq x y z
N LEU A 1 -15.77 9.12 -2.55
CA LEU A 1 -15.09 9.74 -1.41
C LEU A 1 -16.04 10.77 -0.83
N ILE A 2 -16.71 10.48 0.26
CA ILE A 2 -17.50 11.47 0.99
C ILE A 2 -16.65 11.84 2.19
N SER A 3 -15.82 12.85 2.06
CA SER A 3 -15.35 13.57 3.24
C SER A 3 -16.51 14.47 3.68
N GLN A 4 -16.94 14.36 4.91
CA GLN A 4 -17.75 15.40 5.50
C GLN A 4 -16.85 16.64 5.65
N PHE A 5 -16.99 17.58 4.74
CA PHE A 5 -16.48 18.93 4.95
C PHE A 5 -17.50 19.66 5.80
N GLU A 6 -17.19 19.87 7.06
CA GLU A 6 -17.85 20.87 7.89
C GLU A 6 -17.16 22.22 7.66
N GLY A 7 -17.26 22.73 6.45
CA GLY A 7 -16.66 24.01 6.09
C GLY A 7 -17.59 24.84 5.25
N SER A 8 -17.47 26.16 5.30
CA SER A 8 -18.16 27.08 4.41
C SER A 8 -17.61 26.98 3.00
N GLU A 9 -18.39 27.39 1.99
CA GLU A 9 -18.10 27.28 0.55
C GLU A 9 -16.71 27.78 0.08
N ASN A 10 -15.91 28.39 0.94
CA ASN A 10 -14.58 28.93 0.63
C ASN A 10 -13.45 28.39 1.51
N ASP A 11 -13.69 27.33 2.28
CA ASP A 11 -12.61 26.73 3.05
C ASP A 11 -11.63 25.99 2.14
N LEU A 12 -10.37 26.31 2.28
CA LEU A 12 -9.28 25.61 1.60
C LEU A 12 -9.23 24.18 2.11
N ILE A 13 -9.21 23.23 1.19
CA ILE A 13 -8.95 21.84 1.51
C ILE A 13 -7.54 21.76 2.08
N PRO A 14 -7.34 21.32 3.35
CA PRO A 14 -6.00 21.15 3.88
C PRO A 14 -5.25 20.12 3.06
N THR A 15 -4.22 20.53 2.35
CA THR A 15 -3.41 19.65 1.51
C THR A 15 -2.36 18.87 2.31
N ASP A 16 -2.10 19.29 3.55
CA ASP A 16 -1.07 18.74 4.42
C ASP A 16 -1.58 17.62 5.35
N ASN A 17 -2.84 17.19 5.19
CA ASN A 17 -3.42 16.14 5.99
C ASN A 17 -3.30 14.78 5.28
N ASP A 18 -2.69 13.81 5.94
CA ASP A 18 -2.76 12.41 5.53
C ASP A 18 -4.16 11.86 5.86
N TYR A 19 -4.92 11.51 4.82
CA TYR A 19 -6.21 10.86 4.98
C TYR A 19 -6.05 9.34 4.89
N HIS A 20 -6.39 8.64 5.95
CA HIS A 20 -6.45 7.19 5.95
C HIS A 20 -7.88 6.72 5.68
N GLN A 21 -8.03 5.92 4.64
CA GLN A 21 -9.29 5.25 4.34
C GLN A 21 -9.20 3.79 4.77
N VAL A 22 -10.11 3.36 5.64
CA VAL A 22 -10.26 1.96 6.04
C VAL A 22 -11.51 1.40 5.39
N GLY A 23 -11.36 0.34 4.60
CA GLY A 23 -12.47 -0.37 3.99
C GLY A 23 -12.53 -1.81 4.48
N LEU A 24 -13.73 -2.31 4.74
CA LEU A 24 -13.98 -3.73 4.98
C LEU A 24 -14.65 -4.33 3.74
N ILE A 25 -14.02 -5.36 3.21
CA ILE A 25 -14.51 -6.11 2.06
C ILE A 25 -14.83 -7.53 2.50
N VAL A 26 -15.98 -8.04 2.10
CA VAL A 26 -16.40 -9.42 2.35
C VAL A 26 -16.39 -10.23 1.07
N ASN A 27 -16.01 -11.50 1.18
CA ASN A 27 -16.00 -12.48 0.09
C ASN A 27 -15.23 -12.03 -1.18
N PRO A 28 -14.00 -11.50 -1.08
CA PRO A 28 -13.17 -11.31 -2.28
C PRO A 28 -12.90 -12.68 -2.92
N THR A 29 -12.72 -12.71 -4.24
CA THR A 29 -12.40 -13.93 -4.97
C THR A 29 -10.92 -13.98 -5.34
N THR A 30 -10.42 -15.16 -5.67
CA THR A 30 -9.05 -15.36 -6.16
C THR A 30 -9.03 -15.78 -7.62
N TYR A 31 -7.89 -15.60 -8.28
CA TYR A 31 -7.69 -16.06 -9.65
C TYR A 31 -7.79 -17.59 -9.79
N GLU A 32 -7.40 -18.33 -8.74
CA GLU A 32 -7.44 -19.81 -8.74
C GLU A 32 -8.85 -20.37 -8.56
N SER A 33 -9.73 -19.62 -7.91
CA SER A 33 -11.10 -20.04 -7.61
C SER A 33 -12.09 -18.91 -7.85
N PRO A 34 -12.25 -18.45 -9.10
CA PRO A 34 -13.20 -17.42 -9.43
C PRO A 34 -14.64 -17.91 -9.14
N GLY A 35 -15.36 -17.16 -8.32
CA GLY A 35 -16.72 -17.49 -7.91
C GLY A 35 -16.84 -18.07 -6.49
N TYR A 36 -15.74 -18.36 -5.82
CA TYR A 36 -15.73 -18.76 -4.41
C TYR A 36 -15.01 -17.71 -3.57
N PRO A 37 -15.50 -17.44 -2.34
CA PRO A 37 -14.83 -16.52 -1.43
C PRO A 37 -13.41 -17.00 -1.10
N ALA A 38 -12.45 -16.08 -1.11
CA ALA A 38 -11.10 -16.36 -0.68
C ALA A 38 -10.99 -16.49 0.83
N ASN A 39 -10.09 -17.34 1.30
CA ASN A 39 -9.71 -17.39 2.69
C ASN A 39 -8.61 -16.37 2.98
N ALA A 40 -8.94 -15.27 3.62
CA ALA A 40 -8.02 -14.17 3.91
C ALA A 40 -6.80 -14.57 4.76
N ALA A 41 -6.86 -15.69 5.48
CA ALA A 41 -5.74 -16.18 6.27
C ALA A 41 -4.62 -16.83 5.42
N ILE A 42 -4.94 -17.24 4.18
CA ILE A 42 -4.02 -17.98 3.32
C ILE A 42 -3.55 -17.14 2.15
N TYR A 43 -4.38 -16.21 1.67
CA TYR A 43 -4.12 -15.46 0.45
C TYR A 43 -3.49 -14.11 0.73
N ARG A 44 -2.56 -13.75 -0.12
CA ARG A 44 -1.79 -12.51 -0.02
C ARG A 44 -2.49 -11.39 -0.82
N THR A 45 -2.50 -10.21 -0.25
CA THR A 45 -3.07 -9.00 -0.88
C THR A 45 -2.02 -8.14 -1.55
N THR A 46 -0.74 -8.32 -1.20
CA THR A 46 0.40 -7.58 -1.72
C THR A 46 1.02 -8.26 -2.94
N THR A 47 1.74 -7.47 -3.73
CA THR A 47 2.72 -7.98 -4.69
C THR A 47 4.08 -7.94 -4.03
N ASP A 48 4.72 -9.10 -3.89
CA ASP A 48 5.97 -9.22 -3.17
C ASP A 48 7.10 -9.40 -4.17
N LEU A 49 8.09 -8.53 -4.12
CA LEU A 49 9.28 -8.59 -4.96
C LEU A 49 10.49 -9.05 -4.14
N VAL A 50 11.23 -10.02 -4.67
CA VAL A 50 12.58 -10.31 -4.21
C VAL A 50 13.54 -9.48 -5.06
N VAL A 51 14.26 -8.58 -4.43
CA VAL A 51 15.23 -7.71 -5.12
C VAL A 51 16.67 -8.09 -4.78
N SER A 52 17.61 -7.70 -5.61
CA SER A 52 19.02 -7.97 -5.36
C SER A 52 19.51 -7.30 -4.08
N PRO A 53 20.46 -7.89 -3.35
CA PRO A 53 21.22 -7.18 -2.33
C PRO A 53 21.85 -5.90 -2.89
N GLY A 54 21.99 -4.86 -2.06
CA GLY A 54 22.57 -3.60 -2.50
C GLY A 54 22.50 -2.54 -1.41
N PHE A 55 22.88 -1.32 -1.76
CA PHE A 55 22.82 -0.16 -0.88
C PHE A 55 21.50 0.56 -1.01
N GLY A 56 21.16 1.32 0.03
CA GLY A 56 19.93 2.08 0.11
C GLY A 56 18.73 1.25 0.63
N THR A 57 17.71 1.96 1.02
CA THR A 57 16.45 1.41 1.55
C THR A 57 15.31 2.12 0.88
N TYR A 58 14.29 1.37 0.47
CA TYR A 58 13.04 1.97 0.02
C TYR A 58 12.30 2.54 1.23
N SER A 59 11.67 3.68 1.03
CA SER A 59 10.84 4.33 2.05
C SER A 59 9.41 3.80 1.97
N ASP A 60 8.78 3.62 3.11
CA ASP A 60 7.35 3.30 3.14
C ASP A 60 6.56 4.41 2.45
N ASP A 61 5.50 4.01 1.76
CA ASP A 61 4.61 4.89 1.00
C ASP A 61 5.21 5.58 -0.25
N GLU A 62 6.50 5.42 -0.56
CA GLU A 62 7.05 5.94 -1.82
C GLU A 62 6.55 5.15 -3.04
N TYR A 63 6.61 5.78 -4.21
CA TYR A 63 6.44 5.07 -5.46
C TYR A 63 7.74 4.38 -5.88
N VAL A 64 7.60 3.15 -6.39
CA VAL A 64 8.66 2.42 -7.08
C VAL A 64 8.24 2.16 -8.51
N PHE A 65 9.22 2.11 -9.42
CA PHE A 65 8.92 1.93 -10.84
C PHE A 65 10.04 1.18 -11.57
N GLN A 66 9.68 0.62 -12.73
CA GLN A 66 10.61 0.11 -13.74
C GLN A 66 10.48 0.96 -15.00
N GLY A 67 11.55 1.62 -15.40
CA GLY A 67 11.59 2.54 -16.53
C GLY A 67 12.59 3.66 -16.30
N THR A 68 12.51 4.70 -17.11
CA THR A 68 13.39 5.88 -17.02
C THR A 68 12.88 6.91 -16.00
N THR A 69 11.57 7.05 -15.90
CA THR A 69 10.86 7.92 -14.94
C THR A 69 9.58 7.25 -14.50
N LEU A 70 8.98 7.71 -13.41
CA LEU A 70 7.68 7.20 -12.93
C LEU A 70 6.59 7.36 -14.00
N GLU A 71 6.57 8.49 -14.71
CA GLU A 71 5.58 8.77 -15.76
C GLU A 71 5.72 7.86 -16.99
N ASN A 72 6.96 7.50 -17.36
CA ASN A 72 7.27 6.64 -18.50
C ASN A 72 7.65 5.22 -18.05
N SER A 73 7.04 4.76 -16.97
CA SER A 73 7.32 3.43 -16.42
C SER A 73 6.48 2.36 -17.11
N THR A 74 7.07 1.17 -17.27
CA THR A 74 6.36 -0.04 -17.69
C THR A 74 5.63 -0.70 -16.53
N PHE A 75 6.10 -0.43 -15.30
CA PHE A 75 5.52 -0.87 -14.04
C PHE A 75 5.67 0.22 -13.00
N SER A 76 4.65 0.43 -12.19
CA SER A 76 4.71 1.27 -10.99
C SER A 76 3.87 0.70 -9.86
N ALA A 77 4.26 0.98 -8.64
CA ALA A 77 3.56 0.55 -7.43
C ALA A 77 3.92 1.46 -6.26
N ARG A 78 3.18 1.33 -5.16
CA ARG A 78 3.48 2.00 -3.89
C ARG A 78 4.10 1.01 -2.92
N VAL A 79 5.14 1.42 -2.22
CA VAL A 79 5.81 0.61 -1.18
C VAL A 79 4.91 0.53 0.04
N LEU A 80 4.60 -0.68 0.47
CA LEU A 80 3.99 -0.93 1.77
C LEU A 80 5.08 -1.05 2.85
N SER A 81 6.12 -1.84 2.56
CA SER A 81 7.29 -1.99 3.42
C SER A 81 8.44 -2.68 2.69
N PHE A 82 9.65 -2.49 3.17
CA PHE A 82 10.84 -3.17 2.65
C PHE A 82 11.63 -3.84 3.79
N ASP A 83 11.74 -5.16 3.72
CA ASP A 83 12.58 -5.93 4.62
C ASP A 83 14.00 -6.04 4.06
N THR A 84 14.91 -5.29 4.66
CA THR A 84 16.33 -5.25 4.25
C THR A 84 17.09 -6.54 4.56
N ALA A 85 16.64 -7.34 5.53
CA ALA A 85 17.30 -8.59 5.90
C ALA A 85 17.05 -9.70 4.86
N THR A 86 15.84 -9.74 4.31
CA THR A 86 15.44 -10.74 3.31
C THR A 86 15.44 -10.18 1.88
N ASN A 87 15.63 -8.87 1.70
CA ASN A 87 15.48 -8.14 0.44
C ASN A 87 14.09 -8.31 -0.19
N LEU A 88 13.06 -8.41 0.65
CA LEU A 88 11.66 -8.49 0.27
C LEU A 88 11.02 -7.11 0.28
N LEU A 89 10.46 -6.73 -0.88
CA LEU A 89 9.75 -5.48 -1.07
C LEU A 89 8.26 -5.78 -1.27
N TYR A 90 7.43 -5.32 -0.33
CA TYR A 90 5.98 -5.50 -0.36
C TYR A 90 5.34 -4.29 -1.01
N LEU A 91 4.55 -4.55 -2.06
CA LEU A 91 3.95 -3.51 -2.89
C LEU A 91 2.43 -3.57 -2.89
N ILE A 92 1.81 -2.41 -2.99
CA ILE A 92 0.38 -2.20 -3.19
C ILE A 92 0.14 -1.28 -4.39
N ASN A 93 -1.09 -1.20 -4.86
CA ASN A 93 -1.50 -0.32 -5.96
C ASN A 93 -0.64 -0.50 -7.23
N THR A 94 -0.36 -1.74 -7.57
CA THR A 94 0.46 -2.08 -8.73
C THR A 94 -0.22 -1.71 -10.04
N ARG A 95 0.56 -1.18 -11.00
CA ARG A 95 0.13 -0.85 -12.36
C ARG A 95 1.18 -1.31 -13.36
N GLY A 96 0.74 -1.79 -14.52
CA GLY A 96 1.63 -2.26 -15.58
C GLY A 96 2.18 -3.66 -15.34
N ASN A 97 3.26 -3.99 -16.02
CA ASN A 97 3.85 -5.32 -16.04
C ASN A 97 5.29 -5.31 -15.53
N LEU A 98 5.58 -6.24 -14.62
CA LEU A 98 6.93 -6.45 -14.09
C LEU A 98 7.83 -7.16 -15.10
N SER A 99 9.06 -6.68 -15.20
CA SER A 99 10.12 -7.30 -16.00
C SER A 99 11.23 -7.82 -15.08
N LEU A 100 11.49 -9.14 -15.12
CA LEU A 100 12.59 -9.75 -14.37
C LEU A 100 13.94 -9.21 -14.84
N ASN A 101 14.90 -9.22 -13.94
CA ASN A 101 16.26 -8.72 -14.16
C ASN A 101 16.34 -7.23 -14.55
N SER A 102 15.27 -6.50 -14.34
CA SER A 102 15.22 -5.04 -14.56
C SER A 102 15.30 -4.28 -13.24
N PRO A 103 15.84 -3.05 -13.27
CA PRO A 103 15.94 -2.23 -12.07
C PRO A 103 14.56 -1.81 -11.58
N VAL A 104 14.35 -1.86 -10.26
CA VAL A 104 13.25 -1.24 -9.53
C VAL A 104 13.82 -0.02 -8.83
N VAL A 105 13.25 1.15 -9.12
CA VAL A 105 13.75 2.45 -8.66
C VAL A 105 12.76 3.08 -7.71
N GLY A 106 13.20 3.49 -6.53
CA GLY A 106 12.41 4.29 -5.59
C GLY A 106 12.40 5.75 -6.02
N GLU A 107 11.20 6.35 -6.09
CA GLU A 107 11.07 7.74 -6.56
C GLU A 107 11.69 8.74 -5.58
N THR A 108 11.49 8.54 -4.29
CA THR A 108 11.99 9.44 -3.23
C THR A 108 13.37 9.01 -2.75
N SER A 109 13.54 7.75 -2.38
CA SER A 109 14.78 7.21 -1.84
C SER A 109 15.92 7.14 -2.86
N LYS A 110 15.58 7.15 -4.16
CA LYS A 110 16.50 6.88 -5.29
C LYS A 110 17.21 5.53 -5.19
N THR A 111 16.74 4.67 -4.28
CA THR A 111 17.23 3.30 -4.16
C THR A 111 16.93 2.54 -5.43
N THR A 112 17.94 1.84 -5.94
CA THR A 112 17.82 1.03 -7.16
C THR A 112 18.30 -0.38 -6.88
N ARG A 113 17.45 -1.37 -7.13
CA ARG A 113 17.78 -2.79 -7.01
C ARG A 113 17.19 -3.58 -8.16
N THR A 114 17.84 -4.67 -8.53
CA THR A 114 17.38 -5.53 -9.63
C THR A 114 16.30 -6.48 -9.13
N LEU A 115 15.22 -6.60 -9.86
CA LEU A 115 14.15 -7.58 -9.61
C LEU A 115 14.62 -8.99 -9.92
N LEU A 116 14.62 -9.88 -8.94
CA LEU A 116 15.03 -11.28 -9.08
C LEU A 116 13.85 -12.22 -9.28
N SER A 117 12.81 -12.04 -8.47
CA SER A 117 11.55 -12.80 -8.58
C SER A 117 10.42 -12.01 -7.96
N TYR A 118 9.19 -12.39 -8.25
CA TYR A 118 8.01 -11.76 -7.67
C TYR A 118 6.84 -12.73 -7.55
N ASN A 119 5.95 -12.42 -6.62
CA ASN A 119 4.64 -13.05 -6.47
C ASN A 119 3.57 -11.96 -6.48
N THR A 120 2.60 -12.08 -7.36
CA THR A 120 1.48 -11.15 -7.44
C THR A 120 0.45 -11.40 -6.34
N SER A 121 -0.41 -10.43 -6.08
CA SER A 121 -1.59 -10.63 -5.25
C SER A 121 -2.45 -11.78 -5.77
N ASN A 122 -2.97 -12.58 -4.85
CA ASN A 122 -3.86 -13.69 -5.18
C ASN A 122 -5.30 -13.25 -5.43
N PHE A 123 -5.67 -12.05 -4.97
CA PHE A 123 -7.02 -11.53 -5.07
C PHE A 123 -7.31 -10.91 -6.43
N VAL A 124 -8.50 -11.19 -6.96
CA VAL A 124 -9.02 -10.48 -8.13
C VAL A 124 -9.37 -9.05 -7.73
N PRO A 125 -8.79 -8.03 -8.37
CA PRO A 125 -9.14 -6.64 -8.08
C PRO A 125 -10.63 -6.39 -8.26
N PHE A 126 -11.19 -5.55 -7.38
CA PHE A 126 -12.61 -5.15 -7.39
C PHE A 126 -13.61 -6.29 -7.20
N SER A 127 -13.16 -7.46 -6.73
CA SER A 127 -14.04 -8.54 -6.32
C SER A 127 -14.50 -8.38 -4.88
N GLY A 128 -15.58 -9.09 -4.50
CA GLY A 128 -16.16 -9.00 -3.17
C GLY A 128 -17.17 -7.86 -3.01
N TYR A 129 -17.66 -7.72 -1.79
CA TYR A 129 -18.63 -6.68 -1.43
C TYR A 129 -18.03 -5.76 -0.37
N LEU A 130 -18.07 -4.47 -0.64
CA LEU A 130 -17.67 -3.46 0.33
C LEU A 130 -18.79 -3.27 1.35
N ILE A 131 -18.54 -3.59 2.62
CA ILE A 131 -19.54 -3.51 3.69
C ILE A 131 -19.34 -2.30 4.58
N PHE A 132 -18.16 -1.70 4.59
CA PHE A 132 -17.87 -0.55 5.42
C PHE A 132 -16.73 0.29 4.81
N ILE A 133 -16.86 1.60 4.87
CA ILE A 133 -15.79 2.56 4.57
C ILE A 133 -15.76 3.59 5.67
N GLU A 134 -14.58 3.81 6.23
CA GLU A 134 -14.31 4.90 7.16
C GLU A 134 -13.20 5.78 6.62
N ASN A 135 -13.45 7.07 6.53
CA ASN A 135 -12.43 8.07 6.24
C ASN A 135 -11.98 8.69 7.56
N ARG A 136 -10.71 8.51 7.90
CA ARG A 136 -10.14 9.11 9.09
C ARG A 136 -9.24 10.26 8.70
N ALA A 137 -9.48 11.43 9.29
CA ALA A 137 -8.50 12.50 9.26
C ALA A 137 -7.26 12.08 10.06
N ALA A 138 -6.08 12.52 9.64
CA ALA A 138 -4.88 12.30 10.40
C ALA A 138 -5.01 12.91 11.80
N VAL A 139 -4.67 12.15 12.82
CA VAL A 139 -4.65 12.64 14.19
C VAL A 139 -3.42 13.54 14.34
N GLN A 140 -3.65 14.83 14.41
CA GLN A 140 -2.59 15.77 14.74
C GLN A 140 -2.32 15.70 16.25
N ARG A 141 -1.13 15.27 16.61
CA ARG A 141 -0.69 15.24 18.00
C ARG A 141 -0.10 16.59 18.37
N SER A 142 -0.55 17.14 19.49
CA SER A 142 0.14 18.28 20.08
C SER A 142 1.54 17.85 20.53
N ALA A 143 2.55 18.68 20.30
CA ALA A 143 3.91 18.41 20.74
C ALA A 143 4.03 18.23 22.29
N ASP A 144 3.09 18.81 23.03
CA ASP A 144 3.02 18.76 24.50
C ASP A 144 1.96 17.76 25.01
N GLY A 145 1.38 16.95 24.11
CA GLY A 145 0.33 15.99 24.45
C GLY A 145 0.87 14.73 25.14
N ILE A 146 0.27 14.36 26.26
CA ILE A 146 0.51 13.06 26.92
C ILE A 146 -0.63 12.13 26.53
N GLU A 147 -0.31 11.02 25.86
CA GLU A 147 -1.29 10.01 25.51
C GLU A 147 -1.29 8.88 26.54
N GLN A 148 -2.49 8.48 26.97
CA GLN A 148 -2.68 7.30 27.82
C GLN A 148 -3.60 6.31 27.10
N PHE A 149 -3.13 5.09 26.93
CA PHE A 149 -3.95 3.98 26.46
C PHE A 149 -4.40 3.14 27.66
N ARG A 150 -5.72 3.02 27.85
CA ARG A 150 -6.28 2.15 28.88
C ARG A 150 -7.01 0.99 28.24
N PHE A 151 -6.50 -0.22 28.42
CA PHE A 151 -7.15 -1.45 27.98
C PHE A 151 -7.93 -2.04 29.16
N VAL A 152 -9.21 -2.30 28.98
CA VAL A 152 -10.04 -3.04 29.93
C VAL A 152 -10.33 -4.40 29.30
N LEU A 153 -9.75 -5.45 29.88
CA LEU A 153 -10.04 -6.82 29.49
C LEU A 153 -11.09 -7.39 30.46
N GLY A 154 -12.26 -7.72 29.95
CA GLY A 154 -13.27 -8.50 30.71
C GLY A 154 -13.03 -10.00 30.45
N PHE A 155 -12.98 -10.79 31.51
CA PHE A 155 -12.89 -12.25 31.48
C PHE A 155 -14.26 -12.84 31.81
#